data_a64227de8283464260d72fada9644e04
#
_entry.id   a64227de8283464260d72fada9644e04
#
_cell.length_a   1.000
_cell.length_b   1.000
_cell.length_c   1.000
_cell.angle_alpha   90.00
_cell.angle_beta   90.00
_cell.angle_gamma   90.00
#
_symmetry.space_group_name_H-M   'P 1'
#
loop_
_entity.id
_entity.type
_entity.pdbx_description
1 polymer ?
#
loop_
_entity_poly.entity_id
_entity_poly.type
_entity_poly.pdbx_seq_one_letter_code
_entity_poly.pdbx_strand_id
1 'polypeptide(L)'
;MFSKIIVGIDGSETSEKALRSACDLAGKYGAELHLIHTPQPQTVAFAMGAVAGYHAATTMPSSDQVNQAGEEILNAGKAIAEKCGQSITKTYLEHGDPAKMITSCAEACGADLIVTGRRGLGSLGAFVQGSTTQSIGHLAKCACLSVA
;
A
#
# COMPACT_ATOMS: atom_id res chain seq x y z
N MET A 1 -17.38 14.40 -3.11
CA MET A 1 -16.16 15.20 -2.99
C MET A 1 -15.00 14.51 -3.66
N PHE A 2 -14.67 13.26 -3.28
CA PHE A 2 -13.65 12.48 -3.96
C PHE A 2 -14.28 11.65 -5.08
N SER A 3 -13.59 11.57 -6.22
CA SER A 3 -14.01 10.80 -7.39
C SER A 3 -13.12 9.60 -7.66
N LYS A 4 -11.86 9.67 -7.26
CA LYS A 4 -10.90 8.59 -7.40
C LYS A 4 -9.90 8.55 -6.24
N ILE A 5 -9.88 7.44 -5.53
CA ILE A 5 -9.04 7.21 -4.36
C ILE A 5 -8.00 6.15 -4.68
N ILE A 6 -6.73 6.42 -4.45
CA ILE A 6 -5.66 5.42 -4.52
C ILE A 6 -5.18 5.08 -3.12
N VAL A 7 -5.06 3.80 -2.82
CA VAL A 7 -4.66 3.29 -1.50
C VAL A 7 -3.32 2.57 -1.62
N GLY A 8 -2.33 3.06 -0.89
CA GLY A 8 -1.04 2.38 -0.73
C GLY A 8 -1.15 1.29 0.34
N ILE A 9 -0.89 0.05 -0.03
CA ILE A 9 -0.94 -1.10 0.86
C ILE A 9 0.39 -1.86 0.88
N ASP A 10 0.74 -2.39 2.05
CA ASP A 10 1.96 -3.18 2.27
C ASP A 10 1.72 -4.47 3.05
N GLY A 11 0.45 -4.83 3.28
CA GLY A 11 0.06 -5.99 4.06
C GLY A 11 0.08 -5.79 5.58
N SER A 12 0.43 -4.59 6.07
CA SER A 12 0.39 -4.26 7.50
C SER A 12 -1.06 -4.01 7.98
N GLU A 13 -1.27 -4.14 9.29
CA GLU A 13 -2.56 -3.82 9.92
C GLU A 13 -3.00 -2.38 9.67
N THR A 14 -2.05 -1.43 9.70
CA THR A 14 -2.35 -0.01 9.43
C THR A 14 -2.73 0.22 7.98
N SER A 15 -2.13 -0.48 7.02
CA SER A 15 -2.54 -0.40 5.62
C SER A 15 -3.93 -1.03 5.38
N GLU A 16 -4.29 -2.08 6.13
CA GLU A 16 -5.64 -2.64 6.10
C GLU A 16 -6.67 -1.64 6.65
N LYS A 17 -6.38 -0.98 7.77
CA LYS A 17 -7.23 0.10 8.31
C LYS A 17 -7.38 1.25 7.31
N ALA A 18 -6.30 1.63 6.64
CA ALA A 18 -6.32 2.64 5.59
C ALA A 18 -7.25 2.25 4.43
N LEU A 19 -7.18 1.00 3.99
CA LEU A 19 -8.06 0.47 2.93
C LEU A 19 -9.53 0.48 3.37
N ARG A 20 -9.84 0.07 4.60
CA ARG A 20 -11.23 0.13 5.14
C ARG A 20 -11.75 1.57 5.19
N SER A 21 -10.93 2.51 5.63
CA SER A 21 -11.30 3.94 5.62
C SER A 21 -11.53 4.46 4.20
N ALA A 22 -10.72 4.04 3.24
CA ALA A 22 -10.91 4.39 1.84
C ALA A 22 -12.20 3.79 1.25
N CYS A 23 -12.56 2.56 1.65
CA CYS A 23 -13.83 1.94 1.26
C CYS A 23 -15.04 2.74 1.77
N ASP A 24 -15.01 3.19 3.02
CA ASP A 24 -16.07 4.04 3.59
C ASP A 24 -16.22 5.34 2.81
N LEU A 25 -15.10 5.99 2.50
CA LEU A 25 -15.11 7.22 1.69
C LEU A 25 -15.61 6.97 0.27
N ALA A 26 -15.17 5.86 -0.37
CA ALA A 26 -15.63 5.51 -1.70
C ALA A 26 -17.13 5.25 -1.72
N GLY A 27 -17.67 4.52 -0.75
CA GLY A 27 -19.11 4.29 -0.62
C GLY A 27 -19.90 5.58 -0.43
N LYS A 28 -19.36 6.52 0.36
CA LYS A 28 -20.01 7.81 0.63
C LYS A 28 -20.03 8.73 -0.58
N TYR A 29 -18.97 8.76 -1.37
CA TYR A 29 -18.81 9.71 -2.49
C TYR A 29 -19.03 9.08 -3.87
N GLY A 30 -19.20 7.78 -3.96
CA GLY A 30 -19.26 7.06 -5.23
C GLY A 30 -17.91 7.07 -5.98
N ALA A 31 -16.80 7.09 -5.22
CA ALA A 31 -15.46 7.18 -5.80
C ALA A 31 -14.93 5.83 -6.29
N GLU A 32 -14.15 5.85 -7.37
CA GLU A 32 -13.37 4.69 -7.79
C GLU A 32 -12.25 4.39 -6.79
N LEU A 33 -12.02 3.10 -6.52
CA LEU A 33 -10.93 2.63 -5.66
C LEU A 33 -9.84 1.97 -6.49
N HIS A 34 -8.62 2.45 -6.30
CA HIS A 34 -7.41 1.86 -6.86
C HIS A 34 -6.48 1.41 -5.73
N LEU A 35 -5.75 0.29 -5.93
CA LEU A 35 -4.72 -0.16 -5.01
C LEU A 35 -3.35 -0.05 -5.66
N ILE A 36 -2.36 0.32 -4.85
CA ILE A 36 -0.96 0.27 -5.24
C ILE A 36 -0.13 -0.41 -4.15
N HIS A 37 0.75 -1.30 -4.57
CA HIS A 37 1.78 -1.89 -3.73
C HIS A 37 3.14 -1.70 -4.40
N THR A 38 4.13 -1.32 -3.59
CA THR A 38 5.52 -1.19 -4.01
C THR A 38 6.35 -2.17 -3.20
N PRO A 39 6.63 -3.38 -3.72
CA PRO A 39 7.34 -4.39 -2.96
C PRO A 39 8.77 -3.94 -2.66
N GLN A 40 9.21 -4.21 -1.42
CA GLN A 40 10.57 -3.97 -0.97
C GLN A 40 11.28 -5.33 -0.83
N PRO A 41 12.34 -5.61 -1.60
CA PRO A 41 13.02 -6.90 -1.57
C PRO A 41 13.49 -7.31 -0.17
N GLN A 42 13.95 -6.35 0.63
CA GLN A 42 14.39 -6.60 2.01
C GLN A 42 13.24 -7.05 2.91
N THR A 43 12.05 -6.47 2.75
CA THR A 43 10.85 -6.87 3.51
C THR A 43 10.42 -8.27 3.12
N VAL A 44 10.45 -8.60 1.83
CA VAL A 44 10.14 -9.95 1.33
C VAL A 44 11.17 -10.97 1.85
N ALA A 45 12.46 -10.64 1.80
CA ALA A 45 13.53 -11.50 2.34
C ALA A 45 13.34 -11.77 3.83
N PHE A 46 12.99 -10.75 4.61
CA PHE A 46 12.71 -10.87 6.04
C PHE A 46 11.50 -11.79 6.31
N ALA A 47 10.41 -11.60 5.57
CA ALA A 47 9.21 -12.43 5.70
C ALA A 47 9.48 -13.90 5.34
N MET A 48 10.23 -14.14 4.27
CA MET A 48 10.65 -15.50 3.89
C MET A 48 11.56 -16.14 4.94
N GLY A 49 12.49 -15.39 5.51
CA GLY A 49 13.37 -15.85 6.58
C GLY A 49 12.63 -16.20 7.86
N ALA A 50 11.61 -15.43 8.21
CA ALA A 50 10.76 -15.70 9.38
C ALA A 50 9.96 -17.01 9.25
N VAL A 51 9.58 -17.38 8.03
CA VAL A 51 8.84 -18.64 7.74
C VAL A 51 9.77 -19.85 7.60
N ALA A 52 10.91 -19.69 6.93
CA ALA A 52 11.82 -20.80 6.56
C ALA A 52 12.99 -20.99 7.55
N GLY A 53 13.13 -20.13 8.57
CA GLY A 53 14.23 -20.15 9.52
C GLY A 53 15.46 -19.35 9.08
N TYR A 54 16.43 -19.23 9.99
CA TYR A 54 17.57 -18.31 9.89
C TYR A 54 18.44 -18.46 8.62
N HIS A 55 18.51 -19.67 8.04
CA HIS A 55 19.34 -19.93 6.85
C HIS A 55 18.77 -19.35 5.55
N ALA A 56 17.47 -19.11 5.47
CA ALA A 56 16.86 -18.52 4.28
C ALA A 56 17.00 -16.98 4.21
N ALA A 57 17.27 -16.32 5.34
CA ALA A 57 17.41 -14.87 5.43
C ALA A 57 18.69 -14.32 4.77
N THR A 58 19.64 -15.18 4.38
CA THR A 58 20.91 -14.78 3.77
C THR A 58 20.85 -14.66 2.25
N THR A 59 19.75 -15.10 1.62
CA THR A 59 19.58 -15.06 0.17
C THR A 59 18.50 -14.07 -0.19
N MET A 60 18.81 -13.09 -1.03
CA MET A 60 17.83 -12.13 -1.55
C MET A 60 16.81 -12.87 -2.44
N PRO A 61 15.51 -12.57 -2.33
CA PRO A 61 14.49 -13.18 -3.17
C PRO A 61 14.68 -12.81 -4.63
N SER A 62 14.30 -13.71 -5.53
CA SER A 62 14.25 -13.44 -6.96
C SER A 62 13.16 -12.39 -7.27
N SER A 63 13.27 -11.76 -8.44
CA SER A 63 12.22 -10.83 -8.92
C SER A 63 10.84 -11.50 -8.99
N ASP A 64 10.78 -12.78 -9.37
CA ASP A 64 9.52 -13.52 -9.43
C ASP A 64 8.91 -13.73 -8.04
N GLN A 65 9.73 -14.02 -7.03
CA GLN A 65 9.30 -14.16 -5.64
C GLN A 65 8.79 -12.82 -5.08
N VAL A 66 9.47 -11.72 -5.40
CA VAL A 66 9.06 -10.37 -5.00
C VAL A 66 7.73 -9.99 -5.65
N ASN A 67 7.57 -10.26 -6.94
CA ASN A 67 6.32 -10.00 -7.67
C ASN A 67 5.17 -10.86 -7.13
N GLN A 68 5.40 -12.14 -6.89
CA GLN A 68 4.39 -13.04 -6.33
C GLN A 68 3.91 -12.54 -4.96
N ALA A 69 4.82 -12.20 -4.07
CA ALA A 69 4.48 -11.64 -2.75
C ALA A 69 3.67 -10.33 -2.89
N GLY A 70 4.01 -9.47 -3.84
CA GLY A 70 3.27 -8.25 -4.14
C GLY A 70 1.86 -8.50 -4.65
N GLU A 71 1.69 -9.45 -5.56
CA GLU A 71 0.36 -9.85 -6.06
C GLU A 71 -0.53 -10.44 -4.95
N GLU A 72 0.04 -11.20 -4.02
CA GLU A 72 -0.68 -11.73 -2.86
C GLU A 72 -1.21 -10.61 -1.97
N ILE A 73 -0.42 -9.55 -1.74
CA ILE A 73 -0.85 -8.37 -0.98
C ILE A 73 -1.99 -7.64 -1.71
N LEU A 74 -1.88 -7.43 -3.01
CA LEU A 74 -2.94 -6.79 -3.81
C LEU A 74 -4.23 -7.62 -3.82
N ASN A 75 -4.13 -8.93 -3.94
CA ASN A 75 -5.29 -9.83 -3.91
C ASN A 75 -5.95 -9.84 -2.52
N ALA A 76 -5.17 -9.83 -1.44
CA ALA A 76 -5.71 -9.69 -0.09
C ALA A 76 -6.44 -8.34 0.07
N GLY A 77 -5.89 -7.26 -0.48
CA GLY A 77 -6.55 -5.95 -0.50
C GLY A 77 -7.89 -5.95 -1.25
N LYS A 78 -7.96 -6.61 -2.41
CA LYS A 78 -9.24 -6.79 -3.14
C LYS A 78 -10.29 -7.51 -2.29
N ALA A 79 -9.90 -8.60 -1.63
CA ALA A 79 -10.81 -9.36 -0.76
C ALA A 79 -11.32 -8.52 0.43
N ILE A 80 -10.48 -7.65 0.99
CA ILE A 80 -10.89 -6.70 2.05
C ILE A 80 -11.92 -5.70 1.51
N ALA A 81 -11.67 -5.11 0.34
CA ALA A 81 -12.60 -4.16 -0.27
C ALA A 81 -13.96 -4.81 -0.56
N GLU A 82 -13.98 -6.02 -1.10
CA GLU A 82 -15.21 -6.80 -1.34
C GLU A 82 -16.00 -7.03 -0.04
N LYS A 83 -15.34 -7.37 1.07
CA LYS A 83 -15.99 -7.50 2.39
C LYS A 83 -16.57 -6.17 2.89
N CYS A 84 -16.04 -5.05 2.45
CA CYS A 84 -16.57 -3.71 2.72
C CYS A 84 -17.67 -3.28 1.73
N GLY A 85 -18.06 -4.14 0.80
CA GLY A 85 -19.06 -3.83 -0.23
C GLY A 85 -18.56 -2.93 -1.35
N GLN A 86 -17.22 -2.84 -1.53
CA GLN A 86 -16.57 -2.05 -2.56
C GLN A 86 -15.82 -2.94 -3.54
N SER A 87 -15.61 -2.45 -4.75
CA SER A 87 -14.78 -3.12 -5.76
C SER A 87 -13.54 -2.30 -6.07
N ILE A 88 -12.44 -2.98 -6.33
CA ILE A 88 -11.20 -2.33 -6.76
C ILE A 88 -11.22 -2.22 -8.30
N THR A 89 -11.19 -0.99 -8.79
CA THR A 89 -11.22 -0.70 -10.23
C THR A 89 -9.89 -1.08 -10.89
N LYS A 90 -8.76 -0.80 -10.24
CA LYS A 90 -7.43 -1.10 -10.78
C LYS A 90 -6.41 -1.34 -9.67
N THR A 91 -5.45 -2.22 -9.96
CA THR A 91 -4.30 -2.49 -9.09
C THR A 91 -3.01 -2.16 -9.82
N TYR A 92 -2.01 -1.70 -9.06
CA TYR A 92 -0.67 -1.37 -9.54
C TYR A 92 0.36 -2.07 -8.67
N LEU A 93 1.30 -2.73 -9.31
CA LEU A 93 2.49 -3.31 -8.70
C LEU A 93 3.70 -2.59 -9.28
N GLU A 94 4.26 -1.65 -8.52
CA GLU A 94 5.31 -0.76 -8.99
C GLU A 94 6.59 -0.97 -8.17
N HIS A 95 7.72 -0.99 -8.84
CA HIS A 95 9.03 -1.14 -8.20
C HIS A 95 9.72 0.20 -8.03
N GLY A 96 10.39 0.39 -6.90
CA GLY A 96 11.16 1.59 -6.60
C GLY A 96 10.85 2.18 -5.24
N ASP A 97 11.03 3.48 -5.10
CA ASP A 97 10.70 4.21 -3.87
C ASP A 97 9.18 4.31 -3.70
N PRO A 98 8.62 3.81 -2.59
CA PRO A 98 7.17 3.76 -2.42
C PRO A 98 6.48 5.11 -2.53
N ALA A 99 7.04 6.15 -1.92
CA ALA A 99 6.43 7.49 -1.94
C ALA A 99 6.37 8.05 -3.36
N LYS A 100 7.46 7.90 -4.13
CA LYS A 100 7.52 8.35 -5.53
C LYS A 100 6.56 7.55 -6.41
N MET A 101 6.52 6.23 -6.25
CA MET A 101 5.62 5.39 -7.06
C MET A 101 4.16 5.67 -6.77
N ILE A 102 3.77 5.81 -5.50
CA ILE A 102 2.40 6.13 -5.12
C ILE A 102 1.96 7.50 -5.66
N THR A 103 2.79 8.53 -5.49
CA THR A 103 2.45 9.88 -5.94
C THR A 103 2.43 10.00 -7.46
N SER A 104 3.39 9.39 -8.17
CA SER A 104 3.39 9.35 -9.64
C SER A 104 2.19 8.58 -10.19
N CYS A 105 1.83 7.46 -9.57
CA CYS A 105 0.66 6.68 -9.98
C CYS A 105 -0.64 7.45 -9.72
N ALA A 106 -0.76 8.14 -8.58
CA ALA A 106 -1.89 8.99 -8.26
C ALA A 106 -2.08 10.10 -9.31
N GLU A 107 -0.99 10.77 -9.68
CA GLU A 107 -1.01 11.80 -10.72
C GLU A 107 -1.40 11.22 -12.09
N ALA A 108 -0.79 10.10 -12.50
CA ALA A 108 -1.04 9.46 -13.78
C ALA A 108 -2.49 8.94 -13.92
N CYS A 109 -3.09 8.44 -12.86
CA CYS A 109 -4.47 7.96 -12.88
C CYS A 109 -5.51 9.05 -12.56
N GLY A 110 -5.08 10.25 -12.20
CA GLY A 110 -5.97 11.35 -11.83
C GLY A 110 -6.67 11.13 -10.48
N ALA A 111 -5.99 10.51 -9.52
CA ALA A 111 -6.52 10.38 -8.17
C ALA A 111 -6.57 11.72 -7.45
N ASP A 112 -7.66 11.98 -6.75
CA ASP A 112 -7.87 13.18 -5.96
C ASP A 112 -7.69 12.96 -4.45
N LEU A 113 -7.48 11.70 -4.04
CA LEU A 113 -7.11 11.33 -2.69
C LEU A 113 -6.12 10.14 -2.69
N ILE A 114 -5.04 10.29 -1.94
CA ILE A 114 -4.13 9.20 -1.58
C ILE A 114 -4.43 8.79 -0.12
N VAL A 115 -4.62 7.50 0.13
CA VAL A 115 -4.81 6.96 1.48
C VAL A 115 -3.70 5.97 1.79
N THR A 116 -3.06 6.11 2.94
CA THR A 116 -2.01 5.19 3.40
C THR A 116 -2.10 4.94 4.90
N GLY A 117 -1.56 3.81 5.34
CA GLY A 117 -1.30 3.59 6.76
C GLY A 117 -0.18 4.53 7.23
N ARG A 118 -0.31 5.06 8.42
CA ARG A 118 0.71 5.95 9.00
C ARG A 118 2.03 5.24 9.28
N ARG A 119 2.00 3.91 9.47
CA ARG A 119 3.17 3.04 9.68
C ARG A 119 3.06 1.82 8.78
N GLY A 120 4.19 1.40 8.20
CA GLY A 120 4.28 0.16 7.44
C GLY A 120 4.98 -0.95 8.24
N LEU A 121 5.25 -2.07 7.57
CA LEU A 121 5.93 -3.25 8.16
C LEU A 121 7.35 -2.95 8.67
N GLY A 122 8.01 -1.89 8.19
CA GLY A 122 9.40 -1.54 8.55
C GLY A 122 9.55 -0.61 9.75
N SER A 123 8.48 -0.19 10.43
CA SER A 123 8.57 0.77 11.54
C SER A 123 8.66 0.08 12.89
N LEU A 124 9.88 -0.08 13.40
CA LEU A 124 10.17 -0.64 14.73
C LEU A 124 10.17 0.38 15.87
N GLY A 125 9.62 1.57 15.69
CA GLY A 125 9.66 2.63 16.70
C GLY A 125 8.31 3.29 16.99
N ALA A 126 8.00 3.49 18.29
CA ALA A 126 6.70 3.95 18.77
C ALA A 126 6.30 5.39 18.39
N PHE A 127 7.21 6.21 17.86
CA PHE A 127 7.01 7.66 17.73
C PHE A 127 7.31 8.28 16.35
N VAL A 128 7.66 7.48 15.33
CA VAL A 128 8.01 8.03 14.01
C VAL A 128 6.91 7.74 13.01
N GLN A 129 6.33 8.78 12.45
CA GLN A 129 5.53 8.68 11.23
C GLN A 129 6.38 8.00 10.16
N GLY A 130 5.86 6.97 9.48
CA GLY A 130 6.63 6.23 8.48
C GLY A 130 7.21 7.18 7.42
N SER A 131 8.45 6.97 7.03
CA SER A 131 9.16 7.80 6.04
C SER A 131 8.37 7.95 4.73
N THR A 132 7.70 6.90 4.30
CA THR A 132 6.84 6.89 3.10
C THR A 132 5.67 7.87 3.23
N THR A 133 4.93 7.84 4.34
CA THR A 133 3.77 8.72 4.55
C THR A 133 4.18 10.19 4.61
N GLN A 134 5.30 10.48 5.26
CA GLN A 134 5.84 11.84 5.31
C GLN A 134 6.27 12.33 3.93
N SER A 135 6.97 11.50 3.17
CA SER A 135 7.39 11.82 1.80
C SER A 135 6.21 12.02 0.86
N ILE A 136 5.16 11.20 0.98
CA ILE A 136 3.91 11.38 0.21
C ILE A 136 3.31 12.76 0.51
N GLY A 137 3.23 13.16 1.77
CA GLY A 137 2.70 14.48 2.16
C GLY A 137 3.46 15.66 1.52
N HIS A 138 4.72 15.49 1.19
CA HIS A 138 5.52 16.51 0.50
C HIS A 138 5.43 16.44 -1.04
N LEU A 139 5.25 15.25 -1.59
CA LEU A 139 5.31 15.02 -3.05
C LEU A 139 3.93 15.07 -3.73
N ALA A 140 2.87 14.74 -3.01
CA ALA A 140 1.54 14.62 -3.57
C ALA A 140 0.97 15.96 -4.04
N LYS A 141 0.27 15.94 -5.17
CA LYS A 141 -0.46 17.09 -5.73
C LYS A 141 -1.96 17.02 -5.42
N CYS A 142 -2.41 16.06 -4.66
CA CYS A 142 -3.79 15.85 -4.24
C CYS A 142 -3.89 15.69 -2.72
N ALA A 143 -5.10 15.54 -2.21
CA ALA A 143 -5.32 15.29 -0.78
C ALA A 143 -4.65 13.97 -0.33
N CYS A 144 -4.18 13.95 0.92
CA CYS A 144 -3.57 12.79 1.54
C CYS A 144 -4.22 12.48 2.88
N LEU A 145 -4.61 11.24 3.08
CA LEU A 145 -5.12 10.72 4.34
C LEU A 145 -4.18 9.66 4.89
N SER A 146 -3.69 9.89 6.10
CA SER A 146 -2.83 8.96 6.83
C SER A 146 -3.60 8.34 7.99
N VAL A 147 -3.75 7.03 7.98
CA VAL A 147 -4.53 6.26 8.98
C VAL A 147 -3.61 5.57 9.98
N ALA A 148 -3.94 5.66 11.26
CA ALA A 148 -3.17 5.07 12.37
C ALA A 148 -3.64 3.67 12.76
#